data_74304786d5f497ceb6d32a6ffb53116c
#
_entry.id   74304786d5f497ceb6d32a6ffb53116c
#
_cell.length_a   1.000
_cell.length_b   1.000
_cell.length_c   1.000
_cell.angle_alpha   90.00
_cell.angle_beta   90.00
_cell.angle_gamma   90.00
#
_symmetry.space_group_name_H-M   'P 1'
#
loop_
_entity.id
_entity.type
_entity.pdbx_description
1 polymer ?
#
loop_
_entity_poly.entity_id
_entity_poly.type
_entity_poly.pdbx_seq_one_letter_code
_entity_poly.pdbx_strand_id
1 'polypeptide(L)'
;MKKLMIAVIVAGGLGAGNIARAADVKIIANESVGASSVSADELKGVFLATKSSLSDGSHVTPVLEKDGPAHEAFLKEYVGKTDSAFETYYRSLVFTGKASMPKTTASDAEMVAYVAKTKGAIGYVSTAAGTDGVKTLEIK
;
A
#
# COMPACT_ATOMS: atom_id res chain seq x y z
N MET A 1 -38.54 -44.97 -9.68
CA MET A 1 -38.11 -44.58 -9.72
C MET A 1 -37.35 -43.78 -9.71
N LYS A 2 -37.10 -43.26 -9.58
CA LYS A 2 -36.33 -42.63 -9.59
C LYS A 2 -35.79 -41.67 -9.48
N LYS A 3 -35.53 -41.13 -9.30
CA LYS A 3 -35.00 -40.33 -9.21
C LYS A 3 -34.14 -39.58 -9.18
N LEU A 4 -33.73 -39.03 -9.10
CA LEU A 4 -32.90 -38.41 -9.13
C LEU A 4 -32.41 -37.42 -8.95
N MET A 5 -32.16 -36.88 -8.78
CA MET A 5 -31.71 -36.02 -8.60
C MET A 5 -30.77 -35.33 -8.67
N ILE A 6 -30.40 -34.73 -8.65
CA ILE A 6 -29.55 -34.12 -8.77
C ILE A 6 -29.00 -33.12 -8.48
N ALA A 7 -28.68 -32.72 -8.25
CA ALA A 7 -28.23 -31.94 -7.87
C ALA A 7 -27.48 -31.12 -8.09
N VAL A 8 -27.19 -30.57 -8.24
CA VAL A 8 -26.55 -29.80 -8.38
C VAL A 8 -25.91 -28.93 -8.12
N ILE A 9 -25.57 -28.53 -7.91
CA ILE A 9 -24.97 -27.76 -7.62
C ILE A 9 -24.29 -26.91 -7.70
N VAL A 10 -24.08 -26.40 -7.75
CA VAL A 10 -23.55 -25.58 -7.80
C VAL A 10 -22.84 -24.85 -7.56
N ALA A 11 -22.56 -24.50 -7.34
CA ALA A 11 -21.92 -23.94 -7.14
C ALA A 11 -21.43 -23.00 -7.12
N GLY A 12 -21.27 -22.60 -7.14
CA GLY A 12 -20.97 -21.80 -7.14
C GLY A 12 -20.15 -21.02 -6.86
N GLY A 13 -19.76 -20.80 -6.59
CA GLY A 13 -19.05 -20.12 -6.29
C GLY A 13 -18.37 -19.27 -6.59
N LEU A 14 -18.26 -18.97 -6.77
CA LEU A 14 -17.72 -18.28 -7.04
C LEU A 14 -17.20 -17.30 -6.83
N GLY A 15 -17.15 -16.97 -6.74
CA GLY A 15 -16.76 -16.18 -6.67
C GLY A 15 -16.17 -15.51 -6.29
N ALA A 16 -16.04 -15.32 -6.20
CA ALA A 16 -15.68 -14.84 -5.87
C ALA A 16 -14.83 -14.12 -5.75
N GLY A 17 -14.67 -14.08 -5.53
CA GLY A 17 -13.99 -13.49 -5.23
C GLY A 17 -13.20 -12.77 -5.58
N ASN A 18 -12.88 -12.63 -5.85
CA ASN A 18 -12.19 -12.04 -6.28
C ASN A 18 -12.02 -10.98 -6.09
N ILE A 19 -12.29 -10.72 -5.95
CA ILE A 19 -12.36 -9.84 -5.83
C ILE A 19 -11.58 -9.14 -5.35
N ALA A 20 -11.51 -8.91 -5.11
CA ALA A 20 -10.97 -8.20 -4.56
C ALA A 20 -9.80 -8.03 -4.31
N ARG A 21 -9.44 -8.20 -4.59
CA ARG A 21 -8.43 -8.19 -4.30
C ARG A 21 -7.85 -7.27 -4.20
N ALA A 22 -8.22 -7.17 -3.85
CA ALA A 22 -7.62 -6.08 -3.33
C ALA A 22 -6.28 -6.00 -3.76
N ALA A 23 -5.68 -5.14 -3.31
CA ALA A 23 -4.32 -4.98 -3.63
C ALA A 23 -3.53 -6.18 -3.20
N ASP A 24 -2.52 -6.46 -3.93
CA ASP A 24 -1.57 -7.47 -3.54
C ASP A 24 -0.54 -6.91 -2.57
N VAL A 25 -0.83 -5.79 -1.96
CA VAL A 25 0.07 -5.13 -1.02
C VAL A 25 -0.65 -4.84 0.27
N LYS A 26 0.12 -4.73 1.34
CA LYS A 26 -0.40 -4.23 2.61
C LYS A 26 0.42 -3.01 3.00
N ILE A 27 -0.22 -2.14 3.75
CA ILE A 27 0.36 -0.87 4.14
C ILE A 27 0.95 -1.02 5.53
N ILE A 28 2.21 -0.63 5.67
CA ILE A 28 2.90 -0.75 6.96
C ILE A 28 3.34 0.62 7.42
N ALA A 29 3.49 0.75 8.73
CA ALA A 29 3.94 2.01 9.32
C ALA A 29 4.79 1.72 10.53
N ASN A 30 5.65 2.68 10.87
CA ASN A 30 6.40 2.61 12.11
C ASN A 30 5.43 2.59 13.28
N GLU A 31 5.81 1.92 14.34
CA GLU A 31 4.92 1.80 15.50
C GLU A 31 4.66 3.14 16.19
N SER A 32 5.46 4.17 15.89
CA SER A 32 5.21 5.50 16.42
C SER A 32 3.99 6.18 15.77
N VAL A 33 3.53 5.66 14.63
CA VAL A 33 2.34 6.19 13.96
C VAL A 33 1.13 5.75 14.75
N GLY A 34 0.32 6.70 15.22
CA GLY A 34 -0.80 6.38 16.09
C GLY A 34 -1.98 5.72 15.42
N ALA A 35 -2.12 5.90 14.11
CA ALA A 35 -3.28 5.38 13.39
C ALA A 35 -3.20 3.87 13.24
N SER A 36 -4.34 3.20 13.24
CA SER A 36 -4.41 1.78 12.92
C SER A 36 -5.10 1.55 11.58
N SER A 37 -5.66 2.59 10.98
CA SER A 37 -6.28 2.50 9.67
C SER A 37 -6.05 3.81 8.92
N VAL A 38 -6.20 3.74 7.61
CA VAL A 38 -6.00 4.90 6.76
C VAL A 38 -6.95 4.76 5.58
N SER A 39 -7.52 5.88 5.13
CA SER A 39 -8.35 5.82 3.95
C SER A 39 -7.48 5.80 2.70
N ALA A 40 -8.05 5.30 1.61
CA ALA A 40 -7.31 5.30 0.35
C ALA A 40 -6.94 6.71 -0.08
N ASP A 41 -7.81 7.67 0.17
CA ASP A 41 -7.54 9.07 -0.18
C ASP A 41 -6.40 9.66 0.64
N GLU A 42 -6.36 9.36 1.93
CA GLU A 42 -5.26 9.81 2.77
C GLU A 42 -3.94 9.22 2.29
N LEU A 43 -3.96 7.93 2.02
CA LEU A 43 -2.77 7.23 1.57
C LEU A 43 -2.26 7.83 0.27
N LYS A 44 -3.16 8.06 -0.68
CA LYS A 44 -2.80 8.68 -1.94
C LYS A 44 -2.19 10.06 -1.72
N GLY A 45 -2.80 10.86 -0.84
CA GLY A 45 -2.29 12.20 -0.56
C GLY A 45 -0.90 12.18 0.03
N VAL A 46 -0.65 11.25 0.94
CA VAL A 46 0.67 11.11 1.55
C VAL A 46 1.72 10.76 0.49
N PHE A 47 1.39 9.80 -0.37
CA PHE A 47 2.37 9.35 -1.37
C PHE A 47 2.50 10.30 -2.55
N LEU A 48 1.56 11.23 -2.71
CA LEU A 48 1.69 12.29 -3.72
C LEU A 48 2.20 13.60 -3.12
N ALA A 49 2.59 13.56 -1.84
CA ALA A 49 3.16 14.72 -1.15
C ALA A 49 2.18 15.87 -1.00
N THR A 50 0.87 15.60 -1.04
CA THR A 50 -0.14 16.62 -0.78
C THR A 50 -0.57 16.62 0.68
N LYS A 51 -0.21 15.58 1.44
CA LYS A 51 -0.47 15.48 2.86
C LYS A 51 0.78 14.99 3.56
N SER A 52 1.00 15.48 4.77
CA SER A 52 2.11 14.99 5.60
C SER A 52 1.63 14.39 6.90
N SER A 53 0.31 14.32 7.10
CA SER A 53 -0.27 13.77 8.32
C SER A 53 -1.50 12.97 7.98
N LEU A 54 -1.82 12.01 8.83
CA LEU A 54 -3.05 11.24 8.72
C LEU A 54 -4.15 11.97 9.50
N SER A 55 -5.37 11.48 9.38
CA SER A 55 -6.52 12.16 10.00
C SER A 55 -6.45 12.17 11.52
N ASP A 56 -5.71 11.24 12.12
CA ASP A 56 -5.53 11.24 13.58
C ASP A 56 -4.44 12.21 14.04
N GLY A 57 -3.80 12.92 13.11
CA GLY A 57 -2.73 13.85 13.43
C GLY A 57 -1.33 13.26 13.35
N SER A 58 -1.22 11.97 13.11
CA SER A 58 0.10 11.34 13.01
C SER A 58 0.85 11.88 11.81
N HIS A 59 2.07 12.35 12.05
CA HIS A 59 2.93 12.82 10.98
C HIS A 59 3.58 11.62 10.31
N VAL A 60 3.54 11.55 8.99
CA VAL A 60 4.06 10.39 8.27
C VAL A 60 4.95 10.82 7.12
N THR A 61 5.91 9.96 6.83
CA THR A 61 6.85 10.16 5.73
C THR A 61 6.80 8.93 4.83
N PRO A 62 6.45 9.08 3.57
CA PRO A 62 6.32 7.91 2.69
C PRO A 62 7.67 7.32 2.32
N VAL A 63 7.69 6.00 2.18
CA VAL A 63 8.85 5.24 1.73
C VAL A 63 8.38 4.38 0.57
N LEU A 64 9.17 4.32 -0.48
CA LEU A 64 8.80 3.60 -1.70
C LEU A 64 9.71 2.40 -1.89
N GLU A 65 9.20 1.38 -2.55
CA GLU A 65 10.09 0.37 -3.12
C GLU A 65 10.55 0.88 -4.48
N LYS A 66 11.73 0.46 -4.86
CA LYS A 66 12.35 0.95 -6.07
C LYS A 66 11.61 0.43 -7.31
N ASP A 67 11.23 -0.84 -7.29
CA ASP A 67 10.52 -1.48 -8.40
C ASP A 67 9.93 -2.78 -7.88
N GLY A 68 9.37 -3.57 -8.80
CA GLY A 68 8.87 -4.88 -8.48
C GLY A 68 7.35 -4.92 -8.40
N PRO A 69 6.81 -6.14 -8.21
CA PRO A 69 5.36 -6.32 -8.24
C PRO A 69 4.61 -5.55 -7.16
N ALA A 70 5.17 -5.48 -5.95
CA ALA A 70 4.51 -4.75 -4.87
C ALA A 70 4.44 -3.27 -5.19
N HIS A 71 5.52 -2.72 -5.75
CA HIS A 71 5.56 -1.32 -6.11
C HIS A 71 4.52 -1.01 -7.19
N GLU A 72 4.48 -1.84 -8.23
CA GLU A 72 3.53 -1.64 -9.32
C GLU A 72 2.10 -1.77 -8.85
N ALA A 73 1.84 -2.77 -8.03
CA ALA A 73 0.49 -2.98 -7.50
C ALA A 73 0.06 -1.82 -6.63
N PHE A 74 0.98 -1.32 -5.80
CA PHE A 74 0.67 -0.19 -4.92
C PHE A 74 0.33 1.05 -5.74
N LEU A 75 1.15 1.38 -6.74
CA LEU A 75 0.90 2.57 -7.54
C LEU A 75 -0.42 2.46 -8.28
N LYS A 76 -0.69 1.30 -8.86
CA LYS A 76 -1.91 1.11 -9.62
C LYS A 76 -3.15 1.19 -8.72
N GLU A 77 -3.08 0.53 -7.56
CA GLU A 77 -4.24 0.40 -6.69
C GLU A 77 -4.53 1.67 -5.91
N TYR A 78 -3.49 2.31 -5.39
CA TYR A 78 -3.70 3.39 -4.43
C TYR A 78 -3.33 4.77 -4.97
N VAL A 79 -2.40 4.85 -5.92
CA VAL A 79 -1.95 6.14 -6.41
C VAL A 79 -2.57 6.47 -7.76
N GLY A 80 -2.84 5.43 -8.56
CA GLY A 80 -3.46 5.63 -9.86
C GLY A 80 -2.49 6.10 -10.93
N LYS A 81 -1.21 5.79 -10.77
CA LYS A 81 -0.18 6.19 -11.72
C LYS A 81 0.70 5.00 -12.07
N THR A 82 1.25 5.01 -13.29
CA THR A 82 2.34 4.10 -13.62
C THR A 82 3.61 4.57 -12.92
N ASP A 83 4.59 3.68 -12.85
CA ASP A 83 5.88 4.04 -12.27
C ASP A 83 6.50 5.24 -12.99
N SER A 84 6.45 5.25 -14.30
CA SER A 84 7.01 6.34 -15.10
C SER A 84 6.30 7.66 -14.82
N ALA A 85 4.97 7.64 -14.76
CA ALA A 85 4.20 8.85 -14.47
C ALA A 85 4.45 9.34 -13.06
N PHE A 86 4.63 8.41 -12.12
CA PHE A 86 4.90 8.77 -10.74
C PHE A 86 6.27 9.42 -10.61
N GLU A 87 7.27 8.86 -11.28
CA GLU A 87 8.60 9.47 -11.29
C GLU A 87 8.59 10.87 -11.88
N THR A 88 7.87 11.04 -12.97
CA THR A 88 7.75 12.35 -13.61
C THR A 88 7.10 13.36 -12.67
N TYR A 89 6.06 12.89 -11.97
CA TYR A 89 5.35 13.73 -11.01
C TYR A 89 6.31 14.21 -9.91
N TYR A 90 7.07 13.30 -9.31
CA TYR A 90 7.98 13.68 -8.24
C TYR A 90 9.13 14.53 -8.73
N ARG A 91 9.63 14.23 -9.91
CA ARG A 91 10.70 15.04 -10.48
C ARG A 91 10.26 16.50 -10.60
N SER A 92 9.02 16.70 -11.01
CA SER A 92 8.47 18.05 -11.10
C SER A 92 8.40 18.72 -9.73
N LEU A 93 7.96 17.98 -8.70
CA LEU A 93 7.90 18.55 -7.35
C LEU A 93 9.27 18.91 -6.82
N VAL A 94 10.24 18.05 -7.05
CA VAL A 94 11.61 18.30 -6.61
C VAL A 94 12.18 19.52 -7.33
N PHE A 95 11.96 19.57 -8.64
CA PHE A 95 12.47 20.65 -9.45
C PHE A 95 11.91 22.01 -9.03
N THR A 96 10.64 22.04 -8.63
CA THR A 96 10.01 23.29 -8.20
C THR A 96 10.14 23.53 -6.69
N GLY A 97 10.87 22.68 -5.99
CA GLY A 97 11.10 22.87 -4.55
C GLY A 97 9.93 22.53 -3.67
N LYS A 98 8.93 21.83 -4.19
CA LYS A 98 7.73 21.53 -3.41
C LYS A 98 7.82 20.25 -2.60
N ALA A 99 8.74 19.37 -2.94
CA ALA A 99 8.92 18.13 -2.20
C ALA A 99 10.31 17.58 -2.46
N SER A 100 10.72 16.63 -1.63
CA SER A 100 11.95 15.86 -1.83
C SER A 100 11.57 14.46 -2.28
N MET A 101 12.48 13.79 -2.97
CA MET A 101 12.26 12.41 -3.34
C MET A 101 12.14 11.56 -2.08
N PRO A 102 11.14 10.69 -2.00
CA PRO A 102 11.03 9.80 -0.86
C PRO A 102 12.17 8.80 -0.84
N LYS A 103 12.44 8.27 0.33
CA LYS A 103 13.38 7.16 0.47
C LYS A 103 12.86 5.96 -0.33
N THR A 104 13.77 5.27 -1.03
CA THR A 104 13.42 4.04 -1.72
C THR A 104 14.20 2.87 -1.15
N THR A 105 13.56 1.70 -1.18
CA THR A 105 14.17 0.46 -0.72
C THR A 105 14.11 -0.54 -1.86
N ALA A 106 14.97 -1.55 -1.81
CA ALA A 106 15.10 -2.48 -2.92
C ALA A 106 14.20 -3.70 -2.81
N SER A 107 13.61 -3.95 -1.64
CA SER A 107 12.83 -5.17 -1.43
C SER A 107 11.86 -4.98 -0.28
N ASP A 108 10.92 -5.92 -0.15
CA ASP A 108 10.01 -5.93 0.99
C ASP A 108 10.78 -6.00 2.30
N ALA A 109 11.81 -6.82 2.36
CA ALA A 109 12.59 -6.97 3.61
C ALA A 109 13.25 -5.67 4.00
N GLU A 110 13.83 -4.97 3.04
CA GLU A 110 14.43 -3.66 3.31
C GLU A 110 13.38 -2.64 3.73
N MET A 111 12.21 -2.70 3.11
CA MET A 111 11.12 -1.80 3.46
C MET A 111 10.72 -1.99 4.91
N VAL A 112 10.51 -3.24 5.31
CA VAL A 112 10.12 -3.53 6.69
C VAL A 112 11.20 -3.06 7.66
N ALA A 113 12.47 -3.35 7.35
CA ALA A 113 13.55 -2.95 8.22
C ALA A 113 13.65 -1.42 8.36
N TYR A 114 13.48 -0.72 7.26
CA TYR A 114 13.57 0.73 7.28
C TYR A 114 12.41 1.34 8.07
N VAL A 115 11.20 0.87 7.80
CA VAL A 115 10.01 1.39 8.48
C VAL A 115 10.06 1.08 9.98
N ALA A 116 10.57 -0.10 10.34
CA ALA A 116 10.64 -0.50 11.75
C ALA A 116 11.52 0.45 12.57
N LYS A 117 12.55 0.99 11.98
CA LYS A 117 13.52 1.80 12.73
C LYS A 117 13.39 3.30 12.48
N THR A 118 12.45 3.72 11.63
CA THR A 118 12.32 5.14 11.28
C THR A 118 10.98 5.67 11.73
N LYS A 119 11.00 6.58 12.69
CA LYS A 119 9.75 7.15 13.23
C LYS A 119 8.96 7.83 12.13
N GLY A 120 7.67 7.59 12.12
CA GLY A 120 6.76 8.21 11.18
C GLY A 120 6.80 7.62 9.78
N ALA A 121 7.62 6.61 9.53
CA ALA A 121 7.70 6.04 8.19
C ALA A 121 6.43 5.24 7.87
N ILE A 122 5.98 5.37 6.63
CA ILE A 122 4.83 4.61 6.12
C ILE A 122 5.23 4.09 4.75
N GLY A 123 4.92 2.82 4.50
CA GLY A 123 5.26 2.20 3.23
C GLY A 123 4.33 1.05 2.92
N TYR A 124 4.77 0.19 2.04
CA TYR A 124 3.96 -0.94 1.60
C TYR A 124 4.88 -2.11 1.29
N VAL A 125 4.33 -3.31 1.40
CA VAL A 125 5.03 -4.54 1.04
C VAL A 125 4.00 -5.49 0.45
N SER A 126 4.46 -6.57 -0.17
CA SER A 126 3.53 -7.57 -0.68
C SER A 126 2.81 -8.22 0.50
N THR A 127 1.62 -8.75 0.24
CA THR A 127 0.82 -9.36 1.31
C THR A 127 1.51 -10.56 1.93
N ALA A 128 2.43 -11.19 1.20
CA ALA A 128 3.15 -12.35 1.71
C ALA A 128 4.34 -12.00 2.58
N ALA A 129 4.72 -10.73 2.65
CA ALA A 129 5.92 -10.33 3.38
C ALA A 129 5.69 -10.39 4.88
N GLY A 130 6.74 -10.72 5.63
CA GLY A 130 6.69 -10.64 7.08
C GLY A 130 6.71 -9.18 7.53
N THR A 131 5.99 -8.89 8.59
CA THR A 131 5.86 -7.51 9.07
C THR A 131 6.25 -7.37 10.53
N ASP A 132 7.24 -8.12 10.97
CA ASP A 132 7.74 -8.01 12.34
C ASP A 132 8.33 -6.63 12.58
N GLY A 133 7.94 -6.02 13.68
CA GLY A 133 8.51 -4.74 14.08
C GLY A 133 7.81 -3.53 13.49
N VAL A 134 6.81 -3.74 12.65
CA VAL A 134 6.00 -2.64 12.09
C VAL A 134 4.54 -2.94 12.31
N LYS A 135 3.71 -1.93 12.20
CA LYS A 135 2.28 -2.15 12.26
C LYS A 135 1.71 -2.16 10.86
N THR A 136 0.64 -2.90 10.67
CA THR A 136 -0.09 -2.94 9.40
C THR A 136 -1.33 -2.08 9.55
N LEU A 137 -1.54 -1.17 8.61
CA LEU A 137 -2.69 -0.28 8.64
C LEU A 137 -3.79 -0.88 7.78
N GLU A 138 -5.01 -0.81 8.29
CA GLU A 138 -6.17 -1.22 7.50
C GLU A 138 -6.60 -0.10 6.58
N ILE A 139 -7.05 -0.46 5.39
CA ILE A 139 -7.60 0.52 4.46
C ILE A 139 -9.09 0.60 4.72
N LYS A 140 -9.58 1.78 5.03
CA LYS A 140 -10.99 1.99 5.34
C LYS A 140 -11.71 2.78 4.27
#